data_38015fa9c7aaa44fc7d60db2aacb18ca
#
_entry.id   38015fa9c7aaa44fc7d60db2aacb18ca
#
_cell.length_a   1.000
_cell.length_b   1.000
_cell.length_c   1.000
_cell.angle_alpha   90.00
_cell.angle_beta   90.00
_cell.angle_gamma   90.00
#
_symmetry.space_group_name_H-M   'P 1'
#
loop_
_entity.id
_entity.type
_entity.pdbx_description
1 polymer ?
#
loop_
_entity_poly.entity_id
_entity_poly.type
_entity_poly.pdbx_seq_one_letter_code
_entity_poly.pdbx_strand_id
1 'polypeptide(L)'
;MKCVTLLLNRTLLASSMVLLTACHSILYQPAKTLSQIDPEKGYRLEKTMQQALEKENLVIVTFSGGGSRAVSLGYGVLEQFQQATVRPTERGDTLLQNIDVVYGVSGGSVLAAYLALEGQETIPKFKEFFLKKDFQKKVINEVFSLSNVPRLTSPQFGRSDLLQEQLNLALYNGKTFADLAQQRKGPFAVINATDMTAGQKVSFTQDFFDWLCVDLNDIEIARAVAASSAVPLIFSPITLNNHAGFCHAESKKAFLMQTQPGNHLLLNNFNAMQKRLARYQDSVEQPYLHLVDG
;
A
#
# COMPACT_ATOMS: atom_id res chain seq x y z
N MET A 1 -25.34 56.97 -10.53
CA MET A 1 -25.83 55.56 -10.65
C MET A 1 -25.06 54.75 -11.72
N LYS A 2 -24.77 55.26 -12.90
CA LYS A 2 -24.04 54.50 -13.96
C LYS A 2 -22.60 54.07 -13.61
N CYS A 3 -21.87 54.81 -12.76
CA CYS A 3 -20.49 54.51 -12.40
C CYS A 3 -20.36 53.34 -11.38
N VAL A 4 -21.34 53.22 -10.45
CA VAL A 4 -21.39 52.15 -9.45
C VAL A 4 -21.71 50.79 -10.07
N THR A 5 -22.61 50.79 -11.07
CA THR A 5 -22.98 49.55 -11.80
C THR A 5 -21.81 49.02 -12.67
N LEU A 6 -20.99 49.92 -13.20
CA LEU A 6 -19.80 49.52 -13.99
C LEU A 6 -18.69 48.91 -13.11
N LEU A 7 -18.51 49.41 -11.88
CA LEU A 7 -17.57 48.85 -10.91
C LEU A 7 -18.02 47.50 -10.38
N LEU A 8 -19.31 47.33 -10.06
CA LEU A 8 -19.86 46.04 -9.63
C LEU A 8 -19.74 44.96 -10.71
N ASN A 9 -20.02 45.30 -11.99
CA ASN A 9 -19.86 44.32 -13.07
C ASN A 9 -18.41 43.93 -13.33
N ARG A 10 -17.45 44.85 -13.17
CA ARG A 10 -16.02 44.54 -13.32
C ARG A 10 -15.48 43.68 -12.18
N THR A 11 -15.94 43.88 -10.95
CA THR A 11 -15.58 43.02 -9.80
C THR A 11 -16.19 41.63 -9.89
N LEU A 12 -17.44 41.51 -10.36
CA LEU A 12 -18.09 40.19 -10.62
C LEU A 12 -17.41 39.44 -11.76
N LEU A 13 -17.01 40.10 -12.86
CA LEU A 13 -16.27 39.47 -13.95
C LEU A 13 -14.86 39.03 -13.51
N ALA A 14 -14.15 39.84 -12.72
CA ALA A 14 -12.84 39.48 -12.20
C ALA A 14 -12.93 38.31 -11.20
N SER A 15 -13.95 38.29 -10.34
CA SER A 15 -14.21 37.18 -9.39
C SER A 15 -14.60 35.89 -10.12
N SER A 16 -15.38 35.98 -11.21
CA SER A 16 -15.74 34.83 -12.05
C SER A 16 -14.53 34.27 -12.82
N MET A 17 -13.61 35.10 -13.27
CA MET A 17 -12.39 34.66 -13.95
C MET A 17 -11.39 33.95 -13.02
N VAL A 18 -11.31 34.39 -11.76
CA VAL A 18 -10.47 33.72 -10.75
C VAL A 18 -11.01 32.34 -10.38
N LEU A 19 -12.34 32.16 -10.41
CA LEU A 19 -12.95 30.84 -10.15
C LEU A 19 -12.75 29.84 -11.29
N LEU A 20 -12.54 30.29 -12.52
CA LEU A 20 -12.33 29.42 -13.68
C LEU A 20 -10.88 28.92 -13.81
N THR A 21 -9.92 29.55 -13.16
CA THR A 21 -8.51 29.11 -13.17
C THR A 21 -8.18 28.10 -12.05
N ALA A 22 -9.12 27.83 -11.16
CA ALA A 22 -8.91 26.91 -10.02
C ALA A 22 -9.10 25.43 -10.34
N CYS A 23 -9.45 25.06 -11.57
CA CYS A 23 -9.43 23.66 -12.01
C CYS A 23 -7.98 23.21 -12.24
N HIS A 24 -7.24 22.99 -11.15
CA HIS A 24 -6.00 22.26 -11.21
C HIS A 24 -6.33 20.79 -11.47
N SER A 25 -6.26 20.37 -12.74
CA SER A 25 -6.43 18.96 -13.10
C SER A 25 -5.23 18.20 -12.55
N ILE A 26 -5.44 17.49 -11.43
CA ILE A 26 -4.49 16.51 -10.95
C ILE A 26 -4.48 15.39 -12.00
N LEU A 27 -3.36 15.20 -12.67
CA LEU A 27 -3.19 14.11 -13.62
C LEU A 27 -3.14 12.79 -12.86
N TYR A 28 -4.16 11.95 -13.08
CA TYR A 28 -4.12 10.56 -12.63
C TYR A 28 -3.05 9.82 -13.44
N GLN A 29 -2.09 9.24 -12.74
CA GLN A 29 -1.11 8.33 -13.35
C GLN A 29 -1.56 6.90 -13.03
N PRO A 30 -2.07 6.16 -14.02
CA PRO A 30 -2.42 4.77 -13.83
C PRO A 30 -1.15 3.96 -13.56
N ALA A 31 -1.29 2.90 -12.75
CA ALA A 31 -0.21 1.95 -12.55
C ALA A 31 0.19 1.32 -13.89
N LYS A 32 1.50 1.08 -14.06
CA LYS A 32 2.06 0.55 -15.30
C LYS A 32 1.55 -0.87 -15.57
N THR A 33 1.16 -1.11 -16.80
CA THR A 33 0.68 -2.42 -17.26
C THR A 33 1.85 -3.35 -17.56
N LEU A 34 1.75 -4.61 -17.13
CA LEU A 34 2.67 -5.67 -17.54
C LEU A 34 2.28 -6.20 -18.93
N SER A 35 3.24 -6.35 -19.81
CA SER A 35 3.07 -7.06 -21.07
C SER A 35 3.25 -8.58 -20.90
N GLN A 36 4.07 -9.00 -19.96
CA GLN A 36 4.39 -10.39 -19.66
C GLN A 36 4.68 -10.56 -18.17
N ILE A 37 4.25 -11.67 -17.59
CA ILE A 37 4.57 -12.06 -16.22
C ILE A 37 5.94 -12.72 -16.20
N ASP A 38 6.84 -12.21 -15.36
CA ASP A 38 8.16 -12.79 -15.09
C ASP A 38 8.22 -13.23 -13.62
N PRO A 39 8.21 -14.54 -13.32
CA PRO A 39 8.20 -15.05 -11.95
C PRO A 39 9.48 -14.69 -11.15
N GLU A 40 10.57 -14.34 -11.84
CA GLU A 40 11.83 -13.97 -11.19
C GLU A 40 11.90 -12.48 -10.82
N LYS A 41 11.01 -11.64 -11.35
CA LYS A 41 11.03 -10.19 -11.15
C LYS A 41 9.92 -9.67 -10.25
N GLY A 42 10.19 -8.52 -9.62
CA GLY A 42 9.25 -7.81 -8.77
C GLY A 42 9.31 -8.23 -7.30
N TYR A 43 8.44 -7.60 -6.49
CA TYR A 43 8.34 -7.81 -5.06
C TYR A 43 7.47 -9.04 -4.75
N ARG A 44 8.11 -10.23 -4.68
CA ARG A 44 7.44 -11.53 -4.60
C ARG A 44 7.57 -12.19 -3.24
N LEU A 45 6.42 -12.52 -2.65
CA LEU A 45 6.35 -13.24 -1.38
C LEU A 45 6.79 -14.71 -1.56
N GLU A 46 6.38 -15.36 -2.65
CA GLU A 46 6.67 -16.77 -2.89
C GLU A 46 8.16 -17.07 -2.83
N LYS A 47 8.98 -16.27 -3.53
CA LYS A 47 10.43 -16.42 -3.51
C LYS A 47 11.02 -16.26 -2.10
N THR A 48 10.51 -15.30 -1.33
CA THR A 48 10.94 -15.10 0.06
C THR A 48 10.54 -16.26 0.95
N MET A 49 9.35 -16.81 0.77
CA MET A 49 8.87 -17.97 1.52
C MET A 49 9.67 -19.23 1.19
N GLN A 50 9.98 -19.49 -0.06
CA GLN A 50 10.84 -20.62 -0.46
C GLN A 50 12.20 -20.54 0.24
N GLN A 51 12.86 -19.38 0.19
CA GLN A 51 14.13 -19.16 0.88
C GLN A 51 14.03 -19.30 2.40
N ALA A 52 12.92 -18.87 2.98
CA ALA A 52 12.70 -18.97 4.42
C ALA A 52 12.41 -20.41 4.90
N LEU A 53 11.74 -21.22 4.07
CA LEU A 53 11.46 -22.63 4.38
C LEU A 53 12.70 -23.53 4.35
N GLU A 54 13.77 -23.08 3.70
CA GLU A 54 15.09 -23.78 3.73
C GLU A 54 15.84 -23.57 5.06
N LYS A 55 15.36 -22.65 5.92
CA LYS A 55 15.95 -22.36 7.22
C LYS A 55 15.36 -23.25 8.29
N GLU A 56 16.09 -23.41 9.40
CA GLU A 56 15.63 -24.14 10.59
C GLU A 56 14.37 -23.52 11.19
N ASN A 57 14.24 -22.19 11.15
CA ASN A 57 13.11 -21.46 11.72
C ASN A 57 12.57 -20.39 10.74
N LEU A 58 11.27 -20.33 10.60
CA LEU A 58 10.52 -19.29 9.89
C LEU A 58 9.84 -18.38 10.92
N VAL A 59 10.21 -17.09 10.93
CA VAL A 59 9.63 -16.09 11.85
C VAL A 59 8.70 -15.15 11.07
N ILE A 60 7.42 -15.23 11.37
CA ILE A 60 6.39 -14.39 10.79
C ILE A 60 5.78 -13.52 11.88
N VAL A 61 5.71 -12.21 11.66
CA VAL A 61 5.06 -11.24 12.57
C VAL A 61 3.86 -10.62 11.87
N THR A 62 2.76 -10.47 12.61
CA THR A 62 1.54 -9.85 12.08
C THR A 62 1.16 -8.63 12.91
N PHE A 63 0.96 -7.48 12.26
CA PHE A 63 0.48 -6.25 12.88
C PHE A 63 -0.98 -6.00 12.46
N SER A 64 -1.88 -6.04 13.43
CA SER A 64 -3.30 -5.76 13.21
C SER A 64 -3.57 -4.26 12.98
N GLY A 65 -4.76 -3.96 12.46
CA GLY A 65 -5.29 -2.61 12.40
C GLY A 65 -5.55 -2.02 13.80
N GLY A 66 -5.86 -0.72 13.84
CA GLY A 66 -6.18 0.01 15.07
C GLY A 66 -5.52 1.39 15.18
N GLY A 67 -5.12 1.96 14.04
CA GLY A 67 -4.54 3.30 13.95
C GLY A 67 -3.25 3.45 14.76
N SER A 68 -3.02 4.63 15.33
CA SER A 68 -1.80 4.95 16.10
C SER A 68 -1.57 4.05 17.31
N ARG A 69 -2.63 3.52 17.93
CA ARG A 69 -2.51 2.60 19.07
C ARG A 69 -1.90 1.26 18.68
N ALA A 70 -2.35 0.69 17.57
CA ALA A 70 -1.77 -0.55 17.05
C ALA A 70 -0.30 -0.36 16.62
N VAL A 71 0.00 0.76 15.99
CA VAL A 71 1.37 1.15 15.64
C VAL A 71 2.26 1.21 16.88
N SER A 72 1.81 1.90 17.95
CA SER A 72 2.60 2.05 19.18
C SER A 72 2.83 0.73 19.91
N LEU A 73 1.80 -0.13 19.96
CA LEU A 73 1.92 -1.47 20.53
C LEU A 73 2.92 -2.32 19.74
N GLY A 74 2.76 -2.37 18.41
CA GLY A 74 3.66 -3.11 17.54
C GLY A 74 5.10 -2.62 17.63
N TYR A 75 5.30 -1.30 17.70
CA TYR A 75 6.63 -0.73 17.91
C TYR A 75 7.26 -1.17 19.23
N GLY A 76 6.51 -1.14 20.34
CA GLY A 76 6.99 -1.63 21.63
C GLY A 76 7.40 -3.12 21.61
N VAL A 77 6.68 -3.94 20.84
CA VAL A 77 7.07 -5.35 20.62
C VAL A 77 8.39 -5.43 19.84
N LEU A 78 8.56 -4.63 18.80
CA LEU A 78 9.82 -4.60 18.04
C LEU A 78 11.01 -4.09 18.87
N GLU A 79 10.81 -3.12 19.79
CA GLU A 79 11.85 -2.70 20.74
C GLU A 79 12.32 -3.88 21.61
N GLN A 80 11.39 -4.74 22.06
CA GLN A 80 11.75 -5.95 22.82
C GLN A 80 12.44 -6.99 21.93
N PHE A 81 12.01 -7.15 20.67
CA PHE A 81 12.65 -8.08 19.73
C PHE A 81 14.10 -7.66 19.39
N GLN A 82 14.39 -6.36 19.42
CA GLN A 82 15.75 -5.88 19.24
C GLN A 82 16.67 -6.25 20.42
N GLN A 83 16.09 -6.40 21.62
CA GLN A 83 16.84 -6.77 22.84
C GLN A 83 16.89 -8.29 23.04
N ALA A 84 15.94 -9.05 22.45
CA ALA A 84 15.88 -10.47 22.59
C ALA A 84 16.93 -11.15 21.72
N THR A 85 17.91 -11.78 22.35
CA THR A 85 18.96 -12.53 21.66
C THR A 85 18.47 -13.92 21.29
N VAL A 86 18.85 -14.37 20.10
CA VAL A 86 18.60 -15.72 19.58
C VAL A 86 19.92 -16.34 19.13
N ARG A 87 19.90 -17.62 18.72
CA ARG A 87 21.08 -18.22 18.11
C ARG A 87 21.52 -17.36 16.92
N PRO A 88 22.79 -16.94 16.85
CA PRO A 88 23.29 -16.11 15.76
C PRO A 88 23.02 -16.74 14.38
N THR A 89 22.58 -15.89 13.46
CA THR A 89 22.37 -16.25 12.05
C THR A 89 23.18 -15.30 11.17
N GLU A 90 23.19 -15.51 9.86
CA GLU A 90 23.79 -14.57 8.90
C GLU A 90 23.21 -13.16 8.99
N ARG A 91 21.96 -13.01 9.48
CA ARG A 91 21.27 -11.72 9.64
C ARG A 91 21.57 -11.05 10.98
N GLY A 92 22.09 -11.77 11.96
CA GLY A 92 22.42 -11.28 13.28
C GLY A 92 21.91 -12.18 14.41
N ASP A 93 22.01 -11.67 15.64
CA ASP A 93 21.76 -12.38 16.89
C ASP A 93 20.50 -11.92 17.63
N THR A 94 19.74 -10.98 17.08
CA THR A 94 18.48 -10.51 17.70
C THR A 94 17.26 -11.11 16.98
N LEU A 95 16.15 -11.24 17.71
CA LEU A 95 14.90 -11.71 17.14
C LEU A 95 14.40 -10.76 16.04
N LEU A 96 14.58 -9.44 16.21
CA LEU A 96 14.22 -8.42 15.21
C LEU A 96 14.90 -8.67 13.86
N GLN A 97 16.20 -9.00 13.86
CA GLN A 97 16.97 -9.29 12.65
C GLN A 97 16.54 -10.58 11.98
N ASN A 98 15.94 -11.49 12.73
CA ASN A 98 15.57 -12.81 12.28
C ASN A 98 14.11 -12.94 11.83
N ILE A 99 13.34 -11.84 11.82
CA ILE A 99 12.00 -11.83 11.20
C ILE A 99 12.15 -12.04 9.69
N ASP A 100 11.43 -13.00 9.13
CA ASP A 100 11.41 -13.29 7.69
C ASP A 100 10.35 -12.50 6.95
N VAL A 101 9.12 -12.51 7.49
CA VAL A 101 7.96 -11.88 6.85
C VAL A 101 7.18 -11.10 7.90
N VAL A 102 6.69 -9.93 7.53
CA VAL A 102 5.80 -9.13 8.35
C VAL A 102 4.53 -8.81 7.56
N TYR A 103 3.37 -9.09 8.16
CA TYR A 103 2.08 -8.70 7.62
C TYR A 103 1.57 -7.46 8.34
N GLY A 104 0.98 -6.54 7.59
CA GLY A 104 0.40 -5.33 8.16
C GLY A 104 -0.95 -4.99 7.55
N VAL A 105 -1.85 -4.49 8.41
CA VAL A 105 -3.17 -3.98 8.04
C VAL A 105 -3.37 -2.63 8.71
N SER A 106 -3.90 -1.63 7.98
CA SER A 106 -4.22 -0.31 8.52
C SER A 106 -3.02 0.32 9.24
N GLY A 107 -3.16 0.78 10.48
CA GLY A 107 -2.04 1.26 11.28
C GLY A 107 -0.85 0.28 11.33
N GLY A 108 -1.13 -1.03 11.41
CA GLY A 108 -0.08 -2.05 11.39
C GLY A 108 0.73 -2.09 10.09
N SER A 109 0.12 -1.70 8.96
CA SER A 109 0.82 -1.62 7.67
C SER A 109 1.87 -0.50 7.64
N VAL A 110 1.63 0.59 8.38
CA VAL A 110 2.59 1.69 8.52
C VAL A 110 3.90 1.19 9.12
N LEU A 111 3.81 0.43 10.21
CA LEU A 111 4.98 -0.11 10.89
C LEU A 111 5.63 -1.23 10.09
N ALA A 112 4.85 -2.14 9.51
CA ALA A 112 5.34 -3.26 8.70
C ALA A 112 6.17 -2.78 7.50
N ALA A 113 5.65 -1.82 6.75
CA ALA A 113 6.32 -1.26 5.59
C ALA A 113 7.60 -0.51 5.97
N TYR A 114 7.58 0.25 7.06
CA TYR A 114 8.74 0.98 7.54
C TYR A 114 9.83 0.02 8.04
N LEU A 115 9.44 -1.05 8.75
CA LEU A 115 10.37 -2.10 9.19
C LEU A 115 11.04 -2.79 7.98
N ALA A 116 10.30 -3.09 6.93
CA ALA A 116 10.88 -3.67 5.71
C ALA A 116 11.91 -2.74 5.08
N LEU A 117 11.61 -1.44 5.02
CA LEU A 117 12.46 -0.44 4.40
C LEU A 117 13.75 -0.18 5.21
N GLU A 118 13.62 0.02 6.53
CA GLU A 118 14.71 0.49 7.39
C GLU A 118 15.35 -0.59 8.27
N GLY A 119 14.76 -1.77 8.39
CA GLY A 119 15.30 -2.86 9.22
C GLY A 119 15.46 -2.45 10.67
N GLN A 120 16.65 -2.64 11.24
CA GLN A 120 16.97 -2.27 12.63
C GLN A 120 16.88 -0.77 12.90
N GLU A 121 17.13 0.06 11.89
CA GLU A 121 17.01 1.51 11.96
C GLU A 121 15.57 1.97 12.23
N THR A 122 14.60 1.07 12.09
CA THR A 122 13.21 1.35 12.46
C THR A 122 13.10 1.80 13.91
N ILE A 123 13.84 1.19 14.83
CA ILE A 123 13.70 1.48 16.25
C ILE A 123 14.04 2.95 16.58
N PRO A 124 15.22 3.50 16.25
CA PRO A 124 15.49 4.90 16.52
C PRO A 124 14.67 5.86 15.65
N LYS A 125 14.56 5.58 14.35
CA LYS A 125 13.98 6.53 13.40
C LYS A 125 12.47 6.65 13.50
N PHE A 126 11.74 5.52 13.60
CA PHE A 126 10.27 5.53 13.66
C PHE A 126 9.74 6.27 14.89
N LYS A 127 10.43 6.13 16.01
CA LYS A 127 10.11 6.86 17.24
C LYS A 127 10.18 8.38 17.03
N GLU A 128 11.25 8.86 16.38
CA GLU A 128 11.46 10.30 16.14
C GLU A 128 10.53 10.86 15.06
N PHE A 129 10.36 10.15 13.97
CA PHE A 129 9.64 10.66 12.79
C PHE A 129 8.13 10.45 12.85
N PHE A 130 7.67 9.45 13.60
CA PHE A 130 6.26 9.10 13.66
C PHE A 130 5.67 9.15 15.07
N LEU A 131 6.21 8.40 16.05
CA LEU A 131 5.57 8.24 17.35
C LEU A 131 5.61 9.53 18.18
N LYS A 132 6.68 10.32 18.11
CA LYS A 132 6.78 11.64 18.77
C LYS A 132 6.03 12.75 18.04
N LYS A 133 5.48 12.47 16.86
CA LYS A 133 4.67 13.42 16.09
C LYS A 133 3.21 13.03 16.17
N ASP A 134 2.34 14.00 16.35
CA ASP A 134 0.88 13.76 16.25
C ASP A 134 0.47 13.65 14.76
N PHE A 135 0.89 12.52 14.14
CA PHE A 135 0.63 12.25 12.73
C PHE A 135 -0.86 12.25 12.41
N GLN A 136 -1.67 11.66 13.30
CA GLN A 136 -3.12 11.57 13.09
C GLN A 136 -3.76 12.97 13.06
N LYS A 137 -3.40 13.85 14.02
CA LYS A 137 -3.87 15.23 14.05
C LYS A 137 -3.44 16.00 12.80
N LYS A 138 -2.18 15.78 12.36
CA LYS A 138 -1.67 16.41 11.14
C LYS A 138 -2.51 16.00 9.91
N VAL A 139 -2.78 14.71 9.71
CA VAL A 139 -3.59 14.21 8.59
C VAL A 139 -5.02 14.78 8.66
N ILE A 140 -5.65 14.79 9.84
CA ILE A 140 -6.99 15.36 10.03
C ILE A 140 -7.00 16.85 9.65
N ASN A 141 -6.02 17.61 10.11
CA ASN A 141 -5.92 19.04 9.78
C ASN A 141 -5.78 19.25 8.27
N GLU A 142 -4.98 18.44 7.56
CA GLU A 142 -4.85 18.51 6.11
C GLU A 142 -6.18 18.19 5.38
N VAL A 143 -6.90 17.16 5.84
CA VAL A 143 -8.20 16.77 5.25
C VAL A 143 -9.24 17.89 5.37
N PHE A 144 -9.23 18.64 6.48
CA PHE A 144 -10.17 19.73 6.73
C PHE A 144 -9.60 21.13 6.41
N SER A 145 -8.40 21.22 5.83
CA SER A 145 -7.80 22.49 5.44
C SER A 145 -8.51 23.08 4.22
N LEU A 146 -8.86 24.37 4.32
CA LEU A 146 -9.44 25.12 3.20
C LEU A 146 -8.53 25.15 1.96
N SER A 147 -7.22 25.08 2.15
CA SER A 147 -6.24 25.05 1.05
C SER A 147 -6.36 23.76 0.22
N ASN A 148 -6.84 22.67 0.78
CA ASN A 148 -7.01 21.40 0.07
C ASN A 148 -8.40 21.23 -0.58
N VAL A 149 -9.36 22.11 -0.31
CA VAL A 149 -10.71 22.04 -0.91
C VAL A 149 -10.66 21.97 -2.43
N PRO A 150 -9.89 22.80 -3.17
CA PRO A 150 -9.84 22.72 -4.64
C PRO A 150 -9.32 21.37 -5.15
N ARG A 151 -8.39 20.74 -4.42
CA ARG A 151 -7.83 19.41 -4.76
C ARG A 151 -8.84 18.31 -4.49
N LEU A 152 -9.53 18.38 -3.35
CA LEU A 152 -10.54 17.39 -2.92
C LEU A 152 -11.83 17.43 -3.74
N THR A 153 -12.08 18.48 -4.53
CA THR A 153 -13.17 18.55 -5.50
C THR A 153 -12.81 17.91 -6.85
N SER A 154 -11.54 17.55 -7.07
CA SER A 154 -11.13 16.81 -8.25
C SER A 154 -11.61 15.34 -8.15
N PRO A 155 -12.19 14.77 -9.22
CA PRO A 155 -12.59 13.36 -9.22
C PRO A 155 -11.41 12.39 -9.13
N GLN A 156 -10.19 12.87 -9.31
CA GLN A 156 -8.95 12.08 -9.34
C GLN A 156 -8.12 12.19 -8.06
N PHE A 157 -8.57 12.99 -7.09
CA PHE A 157 -7.84 13.22 -5.85
C PHE A 157 -8.79 13.19 -4.65
N GLY A 158 -8.54 12.31 -3.73
CA GLY A 158 -9.36 12.13 -2.55
C GLY A 158 -8.60 12.28 -1.23
N ARG A 159 -9.30 12.07 -0.13
CA ARG A 159 -8.70 12.16 1.21
C ARG A 159 -7.61 11.12 1.47
N SER A 160 -7.68 9.96 0.80
CA SER A 160 -6.62 8.94 0.88
C SER A 160 -5.35 9.35 0.14
N ASP A 161 -5.47 10.17 -0.91
CA ASP A 161 -4.28 10.72 -1.59
C ASP A 161 -3.57 11.74 -0.70
N LEU A 162 -4.30 12.54 0.10
CA LEU A 162 -3.70 13.37 1.16
C LEU A 162 -2.99 12.52 2.22
N LEU A 163 -3.58 11.39 2.63
CA LEU A 163 -2.93 10.46 3.56
C LEU A 163 -1.64 9.91 2.96
N GLN A 164 -1.65 9.50 1.69
CA GLN A 164 -0.46 9.04 0.97
C GLN A 164 0.65 10.11 0.98
N GLU A 165 0.31 11.37 0.67
CA GLU A 165 1.27 12.48 0.71
C GLU A 165 1.88 12.67 2.10
N GLN A 166 1.06 12.65 3.16
CA GLN A 166 1.55 12.79 4.52
C GLN A 166 2.44 11.62 4.95
N LEU A 167 2.13 10.39 4.54
CA LEU A 167 2.96 9.20 4.76
C LEU A 167 4.30 9.32 4.03
N ASN A 168 4.31 9.79 2.79
CA ASN A 168 5.54 10.06 2.05
C ASN A 168 6.41 11.09 2.74
N LEU A 169 5.83 12.22 3.14
CA LEU A 169 6.55 13.29 3.82
C LEU A 169 7.12 12.86 5.19
N ALA A 170 6.42 11.96 5.90
CA ALA A 170 6.82 11.55 7.24
C ALA A 170 7.79 10.36 7.22
N LEU A 171 7.61 9.39 6.33
CA LEU A 171 8.23 8.06 6.45
C LEU A 171 8.88 7.53 5.16
N TYR A 172 8.20 7.64 4.01
CA TYR A 172 8.59 6.84 2.85
C TYR A 172 9.35 7.60 1.77
N ASN A 173 9.29 8.94 1.75
CA ASN A 173 10.02 9.81 0.80
C ASN A 173 9.89 9.38 -0.68
N GLY A 174 8.69 9.00 -1.10
CA GLY A 174 8.41 8.55 -2.46
C GLY A 174 8.97 7.16 -2.82
N LYS A 175 9.43 6.39 -1.82
CA LYS A 175 9.91 5.02 -2.05
C LYS A 175 8.80 4.12 -2.58
N THR A 176 9.19 3.23 -3.51
CA THR A 176 8.29 2.32 -4.23
C THR A 176 8.52 0.86 -3.85
N PHE A 177 7.70 -0.03 -4.38
CA PHE A 177 7.93 -1.47 -4.23
C PHE A 177 9.19 -1.95 -4.98
N ALA A 178 9.68 -1.23 -6.00
CA ALA A 178 10.99 -1.50 -6.58
C ALA A 178 12.11 -1.29 -5.56
N ASP A 179 12.02 -0.24 -4.72
CA ASP A 179 12.98 -0.03 -3.63
C ASP A 179 12.93 -1.17 -2.61
N LEU A 180 11.73 -1.65 -2.24
CA LEU A 180 11.61 -2.81 -1.35
C LEU A 180 12.15 -4.10 -1.97
N ALA A 181 11.93 -4.30 -3.27
CA ALA A 181 12.44 -5.49 -3.96
C ALA A 181 13.98 -5.53 -3.99
N GLN A 182 14.63 -4.36 -4.16
CA GLN A 182 16.06 -4.25 -4.41
C GLN A 182 16.87 -3.87 -3.17
N GLN A 183 16.31 -3.08 -2.26
CA GLN A 183 17.07 -2.37 -1.22
C GLN A 183 16.49 -2.50 0.18
N ARG A 184 15.49 -3.40 0.42
CA ARG A 184 14.96 -3.57 1.77
C ARG A 184 16.06 -4.03 2.74
N LYS A 185 16.04 -3.45 3.93
CA LYS A 185 16.98 -3.76 5.01
C LYS A 185 16.38 -4.68 6.08
N GLY A 186 15.06 -4.85 6.04
CA GLY A 186 14.30 -5.65 6.99
C GLY A 186 13.59 -6.84 6.34
N PRO A 187 12.57 -7.40 7.04
CA PRO A 187 11.79 -8.54 6.57
C PRO A 187 11.00 -8.20 5.29
N PHE A 188 10.45 -9.22 4.65
CA PHE A 188 9.49 -9.01 3.58
C PHE A 188 8.15 -8.52 4.16
N ALA A 189 7.68 -7.33 3.75
CA ALA A 189 6.41 -6.80 4.23
C ALA A 189 5.27 -7.10 3.26
N VAL A 190 4.17 -7.64 3.78
CA VAL A 190 2.91 -7.80 3.05
C VAL A 190 1.90 -6.80 3.58
N ILE A 191 1.65 -5.76 2.82
CA ILE A 191 0.61 -4.77 3.10
C ILE A 191 -0.70 -5.30 2.55
N ASN A 192 -1.77 -5.30 3.36
CA ASN A 192 -3.06 -5.81 2.96
C ASN A 192 -4.13 -4.72 3.02
N ALA A 193 -4.94 -4.67 1.98
CA ALA A 193 -6.16 -3.86 1.90
C ALA A 193 -7.35 -4.75 1.53
N THR A 194 -8.56 -4.20 1.55
CA THR A 194 -9.77 -4.90 1.11
C THR A 194 -10.30 -4.27 -0.17
N ASP A 195 -10.57 -5.07 -1.19
CA ASP A 195 -11.39 -4.62 -2.33
C ASP A 195 -12.84 -4.52 -1.86
N MET A 196 -13.34 -3.30 -1.81
CA MET A 196 -14.69 -2.97 -1.31
C MET A 196 -15.80 -3.65 -2.15
N THR A 197 -15.56 -3.80 -3.46
CA THR A 197 -16.55 -4.38 -4.37
C THR A 197 -16.66 -5.89 -4.23
N ALA A 198 -15.52 -6.56 -4.12
CA ALA A 198 -15.47 -8.02 -4.03
C ALA A 198 -15.46 -8.55 -2.59
N GLY A 199 -15.22 -7.71 -1.58
CA GLY A 199 -14.99 -8.12 -0.20
C GLY A 199 -13.76 -9.03 -0.07
N GLN A 200 -12.76 -8.83 -0.91
CA GLN A 200 -11.59 -9.69 -1.00
C GLN A 200 -10.34 -8.98 -0.49
N LYS A 201 -9.49 -9.74 0.19
CA LYS A 201 -8.16 -9.28 0.57
C LYS A 201 -7.31 -9.05 -0.67
N VAL A 202 -6.71 -7.87 -0.75
CA VAL A 202 -5.69 -7.48 -1.73
C VAL A 202 -4.36 -7.37 -1.01
N SER A 203 -3.40 -8.20 -1.40
CA SER A 203 -2.03 -8.16 -0.86
C SER A 203 -1.13 -7.42 -1.85
N PHE A 204 -0.38 -6.44 -1.38
CA PHE A 204 0.58 -5.71 -2.19
C PHE A 204 1.87 -6.54 -2.36
N THR A 205 1.76 -7.54 -3.21
CA THR A 205 2.86 -8.40 -3.69
C THR A 205 2.73 -8.56 -5.19
N GLN A 206 3.84 -8.73 -5.91
CA GLN A 206 3.79 -8.92 -7.36
C GLN A 206 2.99 -10.18 -7.72
N ASP A 207 3.02 -11.21 -6.87
CA ASP A 207 2.23 -12.44 -7.05
C ASP A 207 0.72 -12.16 -7.18
N PHE A 208 0.18 -11.21 -6.38
CA PHE A 208 -1.20 -10.77 -6.52
C PHE A 208 -1.40 -9.84 -7.72
N PHE A 209 -0.47 -8.90 -7.95
CA PHE A 209 -0.59 -7.90 -9.01
C PHE A 209 -0.43 -8.48 -10.42
N ASP A 210 0.16 -9.65 -10.55
CA ASP A 210 0.19 -10.41 -11.80
C ASP A 210 -1.23 -10.77 -12.29
N TRP A 211 -2.18 -11.02 -11.38
CA TRP A 211 -3.58 -11.26 -11.74
C TRP A 211 -4.24 -10.05 -12.38
N LEU A 212 -3.79 -8.87 -12.04
CA LEU A 212 -4.27 -7.60 -12.57
C LEU A 212 -3.46 -7.14 -13.79
N CYS A 213 -2.41 -7.85 -14.18
CA CYS A 213 -1.41 -7.42 -15.18
C CYS A 213 -0.82 -6.03 -14.87
N VAL A 214 -0.56 -5.74 -13.60
CA VAL A 214 -0.04 -4.47 -13.10
C VAL A 214 1.37 -4.65 -12.55
N ASP A 215 2.28 -3.74 -12.93
CA ASP A 215 3.62 -3.67 -12.37
C ASP A 215 3.57 -2.99 -10.99
N LEU A 216 3.78 -3.78 -9.93
CA LEU A 216 3.81 -3.26 -8.56
C LEU A 216 5.04 -2.37 -8.30
N ASN A 217 6.10 -2.52 -9.07
CA ASN A 217 7.36 -1.80 -8.84
C ASN A 217 7.20 -0.27 -8.85
N ASP A 218 6.31 0.26 -9.70
CA ASP A 218 6.09 1.70 -9.83
C ASP A 218 5.14 2.26 -8.75
N ILE A 219 4.50 1.39 -7.95
CA ILE A 219 3.58 1.82 -6.91
C ILE A 219 4.36 2.25 -5.67
N GLU A 220 4.06 3.45 -5.17
CA GLU A 220 4.64 3.96 -3.94
C GLU A 220 4.18 3.14 -2.72
N ILE A 221 5.08 2.89 -1.78
CA ILE A 221 4.78 2.23 -0.50
C ILE A 221 3.68 3.00 0.24
N ALA A 222 3.76 4.34 0.25
CA ALA A 222 2.76 5.20 0.87
C ALA A 222 1.36 4.99 0.30
N ARG A 223 1.22 4.71 -1.01
CA ARG A 223 -0.07 4.43 -1.65
C ARG A 223 -0.68 3.13 -1.15
N ALA A 224 0.11 2.07 -1.04
CA ALA A 224 -0.34 0.79 -0.49
C ALA A 224 -0.76 0.91 0.99
N VAL A 225 0.03 1.63 1.79
CA VAL A 225 -0.28 1.89 3.20
C VAL A 225 -1.52 2.76 3.34
N ALA A 226 -1.68 3.79 2.50
CA ALA A 226 -2.89 4.61 2.48
C ALA A 226 -4.13 3.78 2.08
N ALA A 227 -4.03 2.88 1.09
CA ALA A 227 -5.11 1.96 0.73
C ALA A 227 -5.49 1.04 1.90
N SER A 228 -4.48 0.47 2.57
CA SER A 228 -4.65 -0.36 3.75
C SER A 228 -5.27 0.38 4.95
N SER A 229 -5.16 1.71 4.99
CA SER A 229 -5.64 2.59 6.06
C SER A 229 -6.85 3.45 5.65
N ALA A 230 -7.44 3.19 4.49
CA ALA A 230 -8.56 3.95 3.95
C ALA A 230 -9.88 3.55 4.62
N VAL A 231 -10.05 3.94 5.90
CA VAL A 231 -11.28 3.69 6.66
C VAL A 231 -12.47 4.35 5.97
N PRO A 232 -13.51 3.59 5.59
CA PRO A 232 -14.70 4.14 4.95
C PRO A 232 -15.32 5.29 5.75
N LEU A 233 -15.93 6.25 5.08
CA LEU A 233 -16.48 7.51 5.59
C LEU A 233 -15.42 8.57 5.95
N ILE A 234 -14.26 8.18 6.50
CA ILE A 234 -13.17 9.13 6.83
C ILE A 234 -12.31 9.37 5.59
N PHE A 235 -11.90 8.31 4.94
CA PHE A 235 -11.07 8.34 3.74
C PHE A 235 -11.83 7.86 2.50
N SER A 236 -11.38 8.32 1.33
CA SER A 236 -11.88 7.82 0.06
C SER A 236 -11.22 6.47 -0.28
N PRO A 237 -11.90 5.55 -0.97
CA PRO A 237 -11.24 4.38 -1.51
C PRO A 237 -10.08 4.76 -2.42
N ILE A 238 -9.00 3.98 -2.43
CA ILE A 238 -7.95 4.09 -3.43
C ILE A 238 -8.29 3.18 -4.60
N THR A 239 -8.40 3.78 -5.79
CA THR A 239 -8.74 3.05 -7.00
C THR A 239 -7.48 2.57 -7.71
N LEU A 240 -7.47 1.28 -8.09
CA LEU A 240 -6.48 0.67 -8.97
C LEU A 240 -7.16 0.19 -10.25
N ASN A 241 -6.49 0.38 -11.38
CA ASN A 241 -6.94 -0.16 -12.65
C ASN A 241 -6.70 -1.67 -12.70
N ASN A 242 -7.65 -2.39 -13.26
CA ASN A 242 -7.51 -3.79 -13.59
C ASN A 242 -7.16 -3.92 -15.08
N HIS A 243 -5.97 -4.41 -15.36
CA HIS A 243 -5.47 -4.66 -16.70
C HIS A 243 -5.42 -6.17 -17.04
N ALA A 244 -6.18 -6.99 -16.31
CA ALA A 244 -6.23 -8.43 -16.57
C ALA A 244 -6.59 -8.71 -18.03
N GLY A 245 -5.89 -9.65 -18.65
CA GLY A 245 -6.02 -9.94 -20.07
C GLY A 245 -4.96 -9.28 -20.96
N PHE A 246 -4.29 -8.23 -20.51
CA PHE A 246 -3.21 -7.58 -21.27
C PHE A 246 -1.88 -8.35 -21.20
N CYS A 247 -1.63 -9.09 -20.15
CA CYS A 247 -0.46 -9.97 -20.04
C CYS A 247 -0.83 -11.40 -20.42
N HIS A 248 0.02 -12.08 -21.17
CA HIS A 248 -0.28 -13.39 -21.79
C HIS A 248 -0.67 -14.44 -20.74
N ALA A 249 -1.84 -15.04 -20.93
CA ALA A 249 -2.46 -16.01 -20.01
C ALA A 249 -1.67 -17.32 -19.84
N GLU A 250 -0.81 -17.68 -20.80
CA GLU A 250 0.01 -18.90 -20.72
C GLU A 250 0.99 -18.90 -19.57
N SER A 251 1.54 -17.72 -19.24
CA SER A 251 2.42 -17.54 -18.08
C SER A 251 1.69 -17.80 -16.76
N LYS A 252 0.42 -17.41 -16.64
CA LYS A 252 -0.42 -17.65 -15.45
C LYS A 252 -0.69 -19.14 -15.24
N LYS A 253 -0.97 -19.88 -16.33
CA LYS A 253 -1.28 -21.30 -16.25
C LYS A 253 -0.07 -22.14 -15.86
N ALA A 254 1.11 -21.80 -16.38
CA ALA A 254 2.37 -22.45 -16.01
C ALA A 254 2.71 -22.22 -14.52
N PHE A 255 2.57 -20.98 -14.04
CA PHE A 255 2.75 -20.61 -12.64
C PHE A 255 1.81 -21.39 -11.70
N LEU A 256 0.52 -21.46 -12.03
CA LEU A 256 -0.49 -22.17 -11.26
C LEU A 256 -0.26 -23.69 -11.21
N MET A 257 0.37 -24.27 -12.23
CA MET A 257 0.69 -25.70 -12.27
C MET A 257 1.95 -26.02 -11.42
N GLN A 258 2.89 -25.10 -11.32
CA GLN A 258 4.12 -25.27 -10.52
C GLN A 258 3.85 -25.16 -9.02
N THR A 259 2.82 -24.43 -8.59
CA THR A 259 2.54 -24.12 -7.17
C THR A 259 1.49 -25.03 -6.53
N GLN A 260 1.11 -26.17 -7.14
CA GLN A 260 0.13 -27.07 -6.54
C GLN A 260 0.69 -27.72 -5.26
N PRO A 261 0.09 -27.44 -4.08
CA PRO A 261 0.54 -28.05 -2.84
C PRO A 261 0.17 -29.55 -2.81
N GLY A 262 1.12 -30.40 -2.42
CA GLY A 262 0.90 -31.83 -2.26
C GLY A 262 -0.01 -32.23 -1.09
N ASN A 263 -0.53 -31.27 -0.32
CA ASN A 263 -1.40 -31.49 0.83
C ASN A 263 -2.83 -31.03 0.53
N HIS A 264 -3.83 -31.90 0.77
CA HIS A 264 -5.24 -31.64 0.50
C HIS A 264 -5.80 -30.36 1.15
N LEU A 265 -5.35 -30.00 2.33
CA LEU A 265 -5.82 -28.81 3.04
C LEU A 265 -5.28 -27.52 2.40
N LEU A 266 -4.02 -27.55 1.98
CA LEU A 266 -3.39 -26.46 1.23
C LEU A 266 -3.98 -26.34 -0.18
N LEU A 267 -4.31 -27.47 -0.81
CA LEU A 267 -4.95 -27.51 -2.12
C LEU A 267 -6.36 -26.90 -2.09
N ASN A 268 -7.16 -27.17 -1.07
CA ASN A 268 -8.49 -26.58 -0.91
C ASN A 268 -8.42 -25.06 -0.71
N ASN A 269 -7.47 -24.57 0.10
CA ASN A 269 -7.25 -23.16 0.31
C ASN A 269 -6.75 -22.47 -0.99
N PHE A 270 -5.88 -23.14 -1.74
CA PHE A 270 -5.38 -22.68 -3.01
C PHE A 270 -6.49 -22.57 -4.07
N ASN A 271 -7.34 -23.59 -4.21
CA ASN A 271 -8.48 -23.59 -5.11
C ASN A 271 -9.49 -22.49 -4.74
N ALA A 272 -9.74 -22.28 -3.46
CA ALA A 272 -10.60 -21.19 -2.98
C ALA A 272 -10.00 -19.81 -3.33
N MET A 273 -8.70 -19.66 -3.17
CA MET A 273 -7.97 -18.44 -3.55
C MET A 273 -8.03 -18.22 -5.07
N GLN A 274 -7.78 -19.25 -5.89
CA GLN A 274 -7.88 -19.15 -7.33
C GLN A 274 -9.29 -18.74 -7.79
N LYS A 275 -10.34 -19.34 -7.20
CA LYS A 275 -11.73 -18.98 -7.50
C LYS A 275 -12.04 -17.52 -7.15
N ARG A 276 -11.45 -16.99 -6.09
CA ARG A 276 -11.57 -15.58 -5.71
C ARG A 276 -10.86 -14.66 -6.72
N LEU A 277 -9.64 -15.04 -7.12
CA LEU A 277 -8.81 -14.28 -8.04
C LEU A 277 -9.35 -14.33 -9.49
N ALA A 278 -10.12 -15.37 -9.84
CA ALA A 278 -10.75 -15.49 -11.14
C ALA A 278 -11.70 -14.33 -11.49
N ARG A 279 -12.27 -13.66 -10.46
CA ARG A 279 -13.09 -12.45 -10.66
C ARG A 279 -12.32 -11.31 -11.32
N TYR A 280 -11.02 -11.18 -11.02
CA TYR A 280 -10.20 -10.12 -11.59
C TYR A 280 -9.75 -10.39 -13.03
N GLN A 281 -10.04 -11.58 -13.58
CA GLN A 281 -9.64 -11.94 -14.95
C GLN A 281 -10.46 -11.21 -16.01
N ASP A 282 -11.66 -10.73 -15.67
CA ASP A 282 -12.49 -9.95 -16.57
C ASP A 282 -12.35 -8.45 -16.26
N SER A 283 -11.41 -7.81 -16.95
CA SER A 283 -11.19 -6.37 -16.83
C SER A 283 -12.29 -5.52 -17.48
N VAL A 284 -13.20 -6.13 -18.26
CA VAL A 284 -14.35 -5.43 -18.86
C VAL A 284 -15.48 -5.32 -17.84
N GLU A 285 -15.79 -6.40 -17.13
CA GLU A 285 -16.79 -6.38 -16.05
C GLU A 285 -16.26 -5.70 -14.79
N GLN A 286 -14.97 -5.84 -14.49
CA GLN A 286 -14.35 -5.26 -13.30
C GLN A 286 -13.10 -4.43 -13.67
N PRO A 287 -13.27 -3.25 -14.28
CA PRO A 287 -12.15 -2.43 -14.75
C PRO A 287 -11.33 -1.79 -13.62
N TYR A 288 -11.89 -1.74 -12.41
CA TYR A 288 -11.26 -1.10 -11.25
C TYR A 288 -11.42 -1.93 -9.99
N LEU A 289 -10.43 -1.83 -9.10
CA LEU A 289 -10.51 -2.25 -7.71
C LEU A 289 -10.62 -0.99 -6.84
N HIS A 290 -11.55 -0.98 -5.90
CA HIS A 290 -11.71 0.09 -4.92
C HIS A 290 -11.22 -0.38 -3.57
N LEU A 291 -10.01 0.02 -3.19
CA LEU A 291 -9.34 -0.44 -1.98
C LEU A 291 -9.72 0.42 -0.78
N VAL A 292 -10.07 -0.26 0.28
CA VAL A 292 -10.39 0.32 1.60
C VAL A 292 -9.58 -0.39 2.68
N ASP A 293 -9.74 0.06 3.94
CA ASP A 293 -9.08 -0.51 5.12
C ASP A 293 -9.24 -2.03 5.16
N GLY A 294 -8.16 -2.71 5.50
CA GLY A 294 -8.04 -4.16 5.44
C GLY A 294 -8.65 -4.93 6.61
#